data_dd8559c9ff0cbf9505e333f4647f4ccb
#
_entry.id   dd8559c9ff0cbf9505e333f4647f4ccb
#
_cell.length_a   1.000
_cell.length_b   1.000
_cell.length_c   1.000
_cell.angle_alpha   90.00
_cell.angle_beta   90.00
_cell.angle_gamma   90.00
#
_symmetry.space_group_name_H-M   'P 1'
#
loop_
_entity.id
_entity.type
_entity.pdbx_description
1 polymer ?
#
loop_
_entity_poly.entity_id
_entity_poly.type
_entity_poly.pdbx_seq_one_letter_code
_entity_poly.pdbx_strand_id
1 'polypeptide(L)'
;MQGGQPKNIDKILDIAETAEQAGVESVWVGNSLTAKPRLEPLTVLAAVAARTRRVRLGTGVMLGALRHPVLLSHAAATVDLISGGRLVLGMGVGGAFNDAQRQEWKNAGVDPSSRASRFEEVVHLLKRLTSGERVTHNGRHFQMEDVAIAPVSPNEGGTRVLIASHWRANRDSQFERAARLGDGVISISDYPDEFTQVNDRVKFHAEALGRDYDAMERVFYLTVNLTSDSDAATAEADRFLKMYYGINMWADRWGPFGAPELAIERIRRYREAGAQTIVVRFASFEQEKQLDTFLTEVAPTFKD
;
A
#
# COMPACT_ATOMS: atom_id res chain seq x y z
N MET A 1 -2.09 14.41 -1.77
CA MET A 1 -1.31 14.82 -0.62
C MET A 1 0.20 14.61 -0.85
N GLN A 2 0.91 15.11 -1.85
CA GLN A 2 2.35 14.79 -1.94
C GLN A 2 3.00 15.32 -3.21
N GLY A 3 3.12 16.59 -3.32
CA GLY A 3 3.87 17.23 -4.40
C GLY A 3 4.70 18.40 -3.92
N GLY A 4 5.01 18.41 -2.70
CA GLY A 4 5.81 19.39 -2.00
C GLY A 4 5.83 19.01 -0.53
N GLN A 5 6.63 19.65 0.28
CA GLN A 5 6.46 19.50 1.72
C GLN A 5 5.04 19.95 2.07
N PRO A 6 4.23 19.12 2.76
CA PRO A 6 2.95 19.57 3.24
C PRO A 6 3.19 20.77 4.15
N LYS A 7 2.64 21.90 3.77
CA LYS A 7 2.74 23.13 4.58
C LYS A 7 1.95 23.00 5.89
N ASN A 8 1.01 22.05 5.93
CA ASN A 8 0.19 21.77 7.09
C ASN A 8 -0.18 20.28 7.14
N ILE A 9 0.20 19.59 8.22
CA ILE A 9 -0.17 18.20 8.49
C ILE A 9 -1.67 18.05 8.77
N ASP A 10 -2.32 19.11 9.29
CA ASP A 10 -3.74 19.08 9.68
C ASP A 10 -4.63 18.66 8.52
N LYS A 11 -4.37 19.15 7.30
CA LYS A 11 -5.11 18.72 6.10
C LYS A 11 -5.10 17.20 5.86
N ILE A 12 -4.01 16.53 6.22
CA ILE A 12 -3.90 15.08 6.11
C ILE A 12 -4.80 14.40 7.12
N LEU A 13 -4.79 14.92 8.35
CA LEU A 13 -5.60 14.41 9.44
C LEU A 13 -7.08 14.68 9.18
N ASP A 14 -7.43 15.87 8.71
CA ASP A 14 -8.80 16.26 8.38
C ASP A 14 -9.39 15.38 7.25
N ILE A 15 -8.61 15.08 6.21
CA ILE A 15 -9.00 14.13 5.15
C ILE A 15 -9.30 12.73 5.73
N ALA A 16 -8.48 12.25 6.67
CA ALA A 16 -8.70 10.95 7.28
C ALA A 16 -9.96 10.92 8.17
N GLU A 17 -10.21 11.99 8.93
CA GLU A 17 -11.42 12.14 9.73
C GLU A 17 -12.67 12.25 8.85
N THR A 18 -12.62 13.05 7.79
CA THR A 18 -13.71 13.21 6.83
C THR A 18 -14.05 11.86 6.19
N ALA A 19 -13.02 11.10 5.77
CA ALA A 19 -13.22 9.76 5.21
C ALA A 19 -13.89 8.81 6.23
N GLU A 20 -13.43 8.81 7.49
CA GLU A 20 -14.04 7.99 8.54
C GLU A 20 -15.49 8.39 8.82
N GLN A 21 -15.80 9.68 8.91
CA GLN A 21 -17.15 10.18 9.14
C GLN A 21 -18.10 9.80 8.00
N ALA A 22 -17.60 9.78 6.78
CA ALA A 22 -18.35 9.37 5.60
C ALA A 22 -18.51 7.83 5.45
N GLY A 23 -17.91 7.05 6.36
CA GLY A 23 -18.00 5.59 6.34
C GLY A 23 -17.03 4.90 5.38
N VAL A 24 -15.94 5.57 4.99
CA VAL A 24 -14.86 4.92 4.24
C VAL A 24 -14.13 3.93 5.16
N GLU A 25 -13.84 2.73 4.65
CA GLU A 25 -13.28 1.64 5.46
C GLU A 25 -11.80 1.78 5.78
N SER A 26 -11.02 2.46 4.91
CA SER A 26 -9.57 2.54 5.06
C SER A 26 -8.96 3.80 4.46
N VAL A 27 -7.85 4.26 5.05
CA VAL A 27 -7.03 5.37 4.55
C VAL A 27 -5.59 4.89 4.37
N TRP A 28 -4.93 5.36 3.30
CA TRP A 28 -3.64 4.82 2.88
C TRP A 28 -2.61 5.91 2.60
N VAL A 29 -1.36 5.64 2.96
CA VAL A 29 -0.23 6.54 2.71
C VAL A 29 0.87 5.83 1.92
N GLY A 30 1.50 6.56 0.97
CA GLY A 30 2.63 6.05 0.21
C GLY A 30 3.95 6.24 0.96
N ASN A 31 5.00 5.52 0.52
CA ASN A 31 6.35 5.63 1.06
C ASN A 31 7.37 5.98 -0.03
N SER A 32 8.32 6.82 0.31
CA SER A 32 9.62 7.01 -0.31
C SER A 32 10.55 7.53 0.78
N LEU A 33 11.78 7.08 0.83
CA LEU A 33 12.74 7.55 1.84
C LEU A 33 13.37 8.88 1.41
N THR A 34 13.95 8.92 0.22
CA THR A 34 14.63 10.12 -0.30
C THR A 34 14.38 10.40 -1.78
N ALA A 35 13.87 9.42 -2.54
CA ALA A 35 13.63 9.58 -3.98
C ALA A 35 12.51 10.57 -4.29
N LYS A 36 11.56 10.74 -3.38
CA LYS A 36 10.44 11.67 -3.47
C LYS A 36 10.14 12.28 -2.10
N PRO A 37 9.70 13.55 -2.06
CA PRO A 37 9.30 14.20 -0.80
C PRO A 37 8.02 13.56 -0.27
N ARG A 38 8.15 12.67 0.69
CA ARG A 38 7.05 12.01 1.38
C ARG A 38 7.28 12.03 2.88
N LEU A 39 6.18 12.11 3.62
CA LEU A 39 6.24 11.91 5.07
C LEU A 39 6.54 10.44 5.37
N GLU A 40 7.12 10.18 6.52
CA GLU A 40 7.34 8.82 6.99
C GLU A 40 5.98 8.17 7.32
N PRO A 41 5.65 7.02 6.68
CA PRO A 41 4.27 6.51 6.69
C PRO A 41 3.78 6.06 8.05
N LEU A 42 4.61 5.39 8.88
CA LEU A 42 4.16 4.93 10.20
C LEU A 42 3.94 6.11 11.15
N THR A 43 4.76 7.15 11.07
CA THR A 43 4.60 8.36 11.86
C THR A 43 3.29 9.08 11.50
N VAL A 44 2.96 9.18 10.21
CA VAL A 44 1.67 9.74 9.76
C VAL A 44 0.51 8.89 10.23
N LEU A 45 0.60 7.56 10.07
CA LEU A 45 -0.47 6.66 10.47
C LEU A 45 -0.68 6.63 11.99
N ALA A 46 0.37 6.83 12.80
CA ALA A 46 0.22 7.02 14.24
C ALA A 46 -0.62 8.27 14.58
N ALA A 47 -0.37 9.38 13.88
CA ALA A 47 -1.14 10.61 14.06
C ALA A 47 -2.60 10.43 13.61
N VAL A 48 -2.85 9.76 12.48
CA VAL A 48 -4.20 9.40 12.00
C VAL A 48 -4.89 8.45 12.99
N ALA A 49 -4.18 7.46 13.54
CA ALA A 49 -4.71 6.54 14.54
C ALA A 49 -5.25 7.28 15.78
N ALA A 50 -4.56 8.32 16.23
CA ALA A 50 -4.97 9.14 17.36
C ALA A 50 -6.25 9.96 17.10
N ARG A 51 -6.51 10.32 15.83
CA ARG A 51 -7.65 11.14 15.40
C ARG A 51 -8.86 10.30 14.95
N THR A 52 -8.68 9.02 14.63
CA THR A 52 -9.71 8.11 14.08
C THR A 52 -9.95 6.92 14.99
N ARG A 53 -11.09 6.21 14.82
CA ARG A 53 -11.46 5.07 15.66
C ARG A 53 -11.82 3.80 14.88
N ARG A 54 -12.19 3.90 13.61
CA ARG A 54 -12.73 2.79 12.81
C ARG A 54 -11.93 2.49 11.55
N VAL A 55 -11.52 3.52 10.79
CA VAL A 55 -10.81 3.32 9.53
C VAL A 55 -9.54 2.50 9.71
N ARG A 56 -9.32 1.54 8.84
CA ARG A 56 -8.06 0.81 8.70
C ARG A 56 -6.98 1.75 8.19
N LEU A 57 -5.76 1.52 8.60
CA LEU A 57 -4.61 2.39 8.35
C LEU A 57 -3.60 1.66 7.48
N GLY A 58 -3.53 2.02 6.20
CA GLY A 58 -2.74 1.28 5.22
C GLY A 58 -1.47 1.98 4.73
N THR A 59 -0.47 1.21 4.35
CA THR A 59 0.64 1.69 3.53
C THR A 59 0.52 1.21 2.08
N GLY A 60 0.54 2.11 1.12
CA GLY A 60 0.38 1.75 -0.30
C GLY A 60 1.53 2.23 -1.20
N VAL A 61 2.69 1.56 -1.21
CA VAL A 61 3.22 0.50 -0.38
C VAL A 61 4.48 0.96 0.35
N MET A 62 4.79 0.32 1.48
CA MET A 62 6.05 0.56 2.21
C MET A 62 7.20 -0.19 1.54
N LEU A 63 8.35 0.46 1.46
CA LEU A 63 9.60 -0.12 0.96
C LEU A 63 10.32 -0.85 2.09
N GLY A 64 9.90 -2.07 2.39
CA GLY A 64 10.37 -2.84 3.55
C GLY A 64 11.87 -3.13 3.51
N ALA A 65 12.43 -3.43 2.33
CA ALA A 65 13.84 -3.77 2.18
C ALA A 65 14.81 -2.61 2.53
N LEU A 66 14.33 -1.36 2.59
CA LEU A 66 15.11 -0.21 3.04
C LEU A 66 15.24 -0.12 4.57
N ARG A 67 14.57 -0.98 5.32
CA ARG A 67 14.44 -0.87 6.79
C ARG A 67 15.10 -2.04 7.50
N HIS A 68 15.51 -1.79 8.74
CA HIS A 68 15.92 -2.86 9.64
C HIS A 68 14.67 -3.53 10.24
N PRO A 69 14.55 -4.87 10.22
CA PRO A 69 13.32 -5.57 10.62
C PRO A 69 12.92 -5.32 12.08
N VAL A 70 13.86 -5.25 13.03
CA VAL A 70 13.53 -4.98 14.43
C VAL A 70 12.95 -3.59 14.62
N LEU A 71 13.56 -2.56 14.01
CA LEU A 71 13.06 -1.18 14.09
C LEU A 71 11.70 -1.04 13.43
N LEU A 72 11.53 -1.68 12.26
CA LEU A 72 10.25 -1.68 11.56
C LEU A 72 9.16 -2.40 12.37
N SER A 73 9.48 -3.58 12.93
CA SER A 73 8.54 -4.36 13.73
C SER A 73 8.08 -3.62 14.98
N HIS A 74 9.02 -2.97 15.69
CA HIS A 74 8.71 -2.20 16.89
C HIS A 74 7.83 -1.00 16.57
N ALA A 75 8.14 -0.24 15.50
CA ALA A 75 7.32 0.88 15.07
C ALA A 75 5.93 0.43 14.59
N ALA A 76 5.85 -0.65 13.79
CA ALA A 76 4.58 -1.20 13.30
C ALA A 76 3.69 -1.69 14.45
N ALA A 77 4.24 -2.48 15.39
CA ALA A 77 3.48 -2.95 16.56
C ALA A 77 3.00 -1.79 17.44
N THR A 78 3.79 -0.72 17.56
CA THR A 78 3.39 0.48 18.31
C THR A 78 2.20 1.18 17.63
N VAL A 79 2.26 1.40 16.32
CA VAL A 79 1.13 2.01 15.56
C VAL A 79 -0.10 1.09 15.60
N ASP A 80 0.11 -0.20 15.50
CA ASP A 80 -0.97 -1.19 15.54
C ASP A 80 -1.66 -1.19 16.90
N LEU A 81 -0.90 -1.12 17.99
CA LEU A 81 -1.44 -0.96 19.35
C LEU A 81 -2.21 0.36 19.52
N ILE A 82 -1.63 1.50 19.09
CA ILE A 82 -2.29 2.82 19.17
C ILE A 82 -3.61 2.80 18.41
N SER A 83 -3.66 2.12 17.27
CA SER A 83 -4.84 2.03 16.43
C SER A 83 -5.86 0.99 16.91
N GLY A 84 -5.52 0.12 17.86
CA GLY A 84 -6.37 -1.01 18.28
C GLY A 84 -6.48 -2.10 17.21
N GLY A 85 -5.38 -2.41 16.51
CA GLY A 85 -5.32 -3.50 15.53
C GLY A 85 -5.73 -3.12 14.11
N ARG A 86 -5.81 -1.82 13.78
CA ARG A 86 -6.27 -1.34 12.46
C ARG A 86 -5.17 -1.20 11.41
N LEU A 87 -3.90 -1.43 11.77
CA LEU A 87 -2.78 -1.27 10.83
C LEU A 87 -2.72 -2.40 9.80
N VAL A 88 -2.50 -2.02 8.54
CA VAL A 88 -2.26 -2.94 7.41
C VAL A 88 -1.04 -2.45 6.63
N LEU A 89 -0.01 -3.27 6.57
CA LEU A 89 1.20 -2.94 5.83
C LEU A 89 1.13 -3.48 4.40
N GLY A 90 0.69 -2.66 3.45
CA GLY A 90 0.98 -2.93 2.05
C GLY A 90 2.47 -2.72 1.81
N MET A 91 3.20 -3.79 1.46
CA MET A 91 4.65 -3.79 1.35
C MET A 91 5.12 -4.22 -0.03
N GLY A 92 6.17 -3.58 -0.52
CA GLY A 92 6.75 -3.88 -1.82
C GLY A 92 8.27 -3.98 -1.77
N VAL A 93 8.82 -4.75 -2.73
CA VAL A 93 10.27 -4.91 -2.92
C VAL A 93 10.96 -3.58 -3.24
N GLY A 94 10.22 -2.64 -3.84
CA GLY A 94 10.77 -1.36 -4.31
C GLY A 94 11.43 -1.44 -5.69
N GLY A 95 11.48 -0.28 -6.36
CA GLY A 95 12.10 -0.12 -7.67
C GLY A 95 13.51 0.48 -7.57
N ALA A 96 14.31 0.26 -8.62
CA ALA A 96 15.60 0.92 -8.83
C ALA A 96 15.73 1.32 -10.31
N PHE A 97 14.64 1.88 -10.87
CA PHE A 97 14.52 2.11 -12.32
C PHE A 97 15.16 3.41 -12.78
N ASN A 98 15.29 4.39 -11.90
CA ASN A 98 15.88 5.71 -12.18
C ASN A 98 16.94 6.10 -11.15
N ASP A 99 17.68 7.18 -11.42
CA ASP A 99 18.79 7.62 -10.57
C ASP A 99 18.35 8.00 -9.16
N ALA A 100 17.21 8.66 -9.01
CA ALA A 100 16.70 9.05 -7.70
C ALA A 100 16.41 7.82 -6.84
N GLN A 101 15.80 6.77 -7.41
CA GLN A 101 15.58 5.51 -6.70
C GLN A 101 16.89 4.79 -6.39
N ARG A 102 17.85 4.72 -7.34
CA ARG A 102 19.16 4.11 -7.08
C ARG A 102 19.90 4.87 -5.97
N GLN A 103 19.82 6.19 -5.96
CA GLN A 103 20.40 7.01 -4.89
C GLN A 103 19.70 6.77 -3.54
N GLU A 104 18.37 6.56 -3.53
CA GLU A 104 17.61 6.20 -2.33
C GLU A 104 18.15 4.92 -1.67
N TRP A 105 18.39 3.87 -2.47
CA TRP A 105 19.01 2.63 -2.00
C TRP A 105 20.41 2.86 -1.44
N LYS A 106 21.23 3.62 -2.13
CA LYS A 106 22.57 3.96 -1.67
C LYS A 106 22.56 4.74 -0.36
N ASN A 107 21.65 5.73 -0.22
CA ASN A 107 21.49 6.50 0.99
C ASN A 107 21.01 5.64 2.18
N ALA A 108 20.27 4.58 1.92
CA ALA A 108 19.86 3.61 2.92
C ALA A 108 20.93 2.56 3.23
N GLY A 109 22.11 2.60 2.57
CA GLY A 109 23.16 1.60 2.73
C GLY A 109 22.78 0.19 2.23
N VAL A 110 21.86 0.09 1.27
CA VAL A 110 21.35 -1.19 0.78
C VAL A 110 21.63 -1.33 -0.73
N ASP A 111 22.26 -2.44 -1.11
CA ASP A 111 22.42 -2.81 -2.51
C ASP A 111 21.05 -3.18 -3.12
N PRO A 112 20.59 -2.45 -4.16
CA PRO A 112 19.32 -2.75 -4.81
C PRO A 112 19.26 -4.13 -5.48
N SER A 113 20.37 -4.77 -5.77
CA SER A 113 20.41 -6.14 -6.31
C SER A 113 19.90 -7.16 -5.29
N SER A 114 20.07 -6.88 -4.00
CA SER A 114 19.63 -7.73 -2.88
C SER A 114 18.18 -7.48 -2.44
N ARG A 115 17.50 -6.49 -3.02
CA ARG A 115 16.21 -5.99 -2.50
C ARG A 115 15.12 -7.04 -2.32
N ALA A 116 15.04 -8.02 -3.22
CA ALA A 116 14.00 -9.06 -3.14
C ALA A 116 14.24 -10.02 -1.96
N SER A 117 15.43 -10.60 -1.86
CA SER A 117 15.77 -11.51 -0.76
C SER A 117 15.79 -10.80 0.60
N ARG A 118 16.29 -9.56 0.63
CA ARG A 118 16.24 -8.74 1.84
C ARG A 118 14.81 -8.41 2.27
N PHE A 119 13.92 -8.11 1.32
CA PHE A 119 12.51 -7.88 1.58
C PHE A 119 11.84 -9.12 2.19
N GLU A 120 12.13 -10.31 1.69
CA GLU A 120 11.58 -11.56 2.20
C GLU A 120 11.99 -11.81 3.66
N GLU A 121 13.26 -11.59 3.99
CA GLU A 121 13.72 -11.67 5.39
C GLU A 121 13.03 -10.62 6.28
N VAL A 122 12.88 -9.36 5.78
CA VAL A 122 12.21 -8.31 6.54
C VAL A 122 10.76 -8.68 6.85
N VAL A 123 10.00 -9.16 5.87
CA VAL A 123 8.59 -9.55 6.08
C VAL A 123 8.49 -10.74 7.02
N HIS A 124 9.32 -11.75 6.82
CA HIS A 124 9.36 -12.93 7.69
C HIS A 124 9.62 -12.54 9.15
N LEU A 125 10.65 -11.73 9.39
CA LEU A 125 11.03 -11.29 10.74
C LEU A 125 9.98 -10.34 11.35
N LEU A 126 9.40 -9.44 10.54
CA LEU A 126 8.34 -8.55 10.99
C LEU A 126 7.14 -9.33 11.53
N LYS A 127 6.65 -10.33 10.80
CA LYS A 127 5.50 -11.13 11.23
C LYS A 127 5.78 -11.85 12.54
N ARG A 128 6.94 -12.50 12.66
CA ARG A 128 7.34 -13.23 13.86
C ARG A 128 7.50 -12.31 15.08
N LEU A 129 8.18 -11.16 14.90
CA LEU A 129 8.40 -10.23 16.01
C LEU A 129 7.10 -9.56 16.45
N THR A 130 6.24 -9.13 15.50
CA THR A 130 4.98 -8.47 15.85
C THR A 130 3.93 -9.42 16.41
N SER A 131 4.03 -10.74 16.18
CA SER A 131 3.21 -11.75 16.85
C SER A 131 3.64 -12.07 18.29
N GLY A 132 4.78 -11.52 18.73
CA GLY A 132 5.32 -11.76 20.08
C GLY A 132 6.32 -12.92 20.16
N GLU A 133 6.71 -13.48 19.03
CA GLU A 133 7.71 -14.54 19.01
C GLU A 133 9.08 -14.00 19.43
N ARG A 134 9.82 -14.81 20.20
CA ARG A 134 11.24 -14.59 20.49
C ARG A 134 12.07 -15.22 19.36
N VAL A 135 12.85 -14.41 18.67
CA VAL A 135 13.45 -14.76 17.38
C VAL A 135 14.96 -14.87 17.48
N THR A 136 15.50 -16.04 17.16
CA THR A 136 16.88 -16.23 16.72
C THR A 136 16.87 -16.46 15.21
N HIS A 137 17.66 -15.71 14.45
CA HIS A 137 17.70 -15.76 12.99
C HIS A 137 19.13 -15.59 12.49
N ASN A 138 19.56 -16.50 11.64
CA ASN A 138 20.86 -16.43 10.97
C ASN A 138 20.63 -16.42 9.45
N GLY A 139 20.16 -15.27 8.94
CA GLY A 139 19.82 -15.07 7.54
C GLY A 139 20.97 -14.49 6.73
N ARG A 140 20.69 -14.30 5.45
CA ARG A 140 21.65 -13.69 4.52
C ARG A 140 21.89 -12.20 4.81
N HIS A 141 20.83 -11.49 5.24
CA HIS A 141 20.83 -10.04 5.38
C HIS A 141 20.76 -9.58 6.83
N PHE A 142 20.25 -10.42 7.71
CA PHE A 142 20.10 -10.11 9.13
C PHE A 142 20.51 -11.28 10.00
N GLN A 143 21.17 -10.97 11.10
CA GLN A 143 21.52 -11.92 12.14
C GLN A 143 20.99 -11.41 13.46
N MET A 144 20.30 -12.25 14.20
CA MET A 144 19.65 -11.91 15.47
C MET A 144 19.77 -13.09 16.42
N GLU A 145 19.99 -12.79 17.67
CA GLU A 145 20.04 -13.79 18.73
C GLU A 145 19.09 -13.37 19.86
N ASP A 146 18.10 -14.22 20.12
CA ASP A 146 17.15 -14.08 21.22
C ASP A 146 16.41 -12.74 21.28
N VAL A 147 15.97 -12.21 20.13
CA VAL A 147 15.31 -10.91 20.00
C VAL A 147 13.80 -11.06 20.21
N ALA A 148 13.23 -10.24 21.08
CA ALA A 148 11.80 -10.01 21.19
C ALA A 148 11.52 -8.50 21.23
N ILE A 149 10.31 -8.10 20.85
CA ILE A 149 9.86 -6.70 20.95
C ILE A 149 8.69 -6.57 21.92
N ALA A 150 8.50 -5.39 22.46
CA ALA A 150 7.32 -4.97 23.19
C ALA A 150 7.06 -3.48 22.90
N PRO A 151 5.81 -3.07 22.56
CA PRO A 151 4.61 -3.92 22.49
C PRO A 151 4.64 -4.88 21.30
N VAL A 152 3.65 -5.78 21.26
CA VAL A 152 3.33 -6.63 20.10
C VAL A 152 2.04 -6.14 19.44
N SER A 153 1.74 -6.63 18.25
CA SER A 153 0.45 -6.36 17.60
C SER A 153 -0.71 -6.94 18.42
N PRO A 154 -1.86 -6.25 18.54
CA PRO A 154 -3.06 -6.83 19.15
C PRO A 154 -3.73 -7.89 18.27
N ASN A 155 -3.32 -8.00 17.00
CA ASN A 155 -3.87 -8.98 16.07
C ASN A 155 -3.18 -10.35 16.24
N GLU A 156 -3.96 -11.42 16.21
CA GLU A 156 -3.43 -12.78 16.14
C GLU A 156 -2.54 -12.95 14.90
N GLY A 157 -1.37 -13.54 15.06
CA GLY A 157 -0.38 -13.68 13.98
C GLY A 157 0.41 -12.43 13.63
N GLY A 158 0.28 -11.34 14.42
CA GLY A 158 1.04 -10.09 14.26
C GLY A 158 0.39 -9.08 13.31
N THR A 159 1.13 -8.03 12.98
CA THR A 159 0.64 -6.99 12.07
C THR A 159 0.36 -7.53 10.68
N ARG A 160 -0.80 -7.21 10.10
CA ARG A 160 -1.22 -7.67 8.77
C ARG A 160 -0.33 -7.11 7.67
N VAL A 161 0.07 -7.97 6.74
CA VAL A 161 0.96 -7.62 5.62
C VAL A 161 0.34 -8.02 4.28
N LEU A 162 0.18 -7.05 3.38
CA LEU A 162 -0.18 -7.29 1.98
C LEU A 162 1.07 -7.15 1.11
N ILE A 163 1.31 -8.10 0.22
CA ILE A 163 2.48 -8.09 -0.64
C ILE A 163 2.13 -7.51 -2.03
N ALA A 164 2.90 -6.51 -2.45
CA ALA A 164 2.72 -5.91 -3.77
C ALA A 164 3.10 -6.89 -4.88
N SER A 165 2.15 -7.14 -5.77
CA SER A 165 2.32 -8.03 -6.93
C SER A 165 1.61 -7.46 -8.15
N HIS A 166 2.22 -7.58 -9.33
CA HIS A 166 1.74 -6.99 -10.58
C HIS A 166 1.89 -7.98 -11.73
N TRP A 167 0.84 -8.14 -12.55
CA TRP A 167 0.91 -9.01 -13.71
C TRP A 167 2.04 -8.62 -14.67
N ARG A 168 2.17 -7.33 -14.93
CA ARG A 168 3.19 -6.77 -15.82
C ARG A 168 4.64 -7.04 -15.44
N ALA A 169 4.93 -7.32 -14.18
CA ALA A 169 6.30 -7.65 -13.77
C ALA A 169 6.78 -8.97 -14.39
N ASN A 170 5.86 -9.80 -14.91
CA ASN A 170 6.08 -11.08 -15.57
C ASN A 170 7.08 -11.97 -14.82
N ARG A 171 6.91 -12.04 -13.48
CA ARG A 171 7.78 -12.80 -12.58
C ARG A 171 6.93 -13.58 -11.60
N ASP A 172 6.85 -14.87 -11.78
CA ASP A 172 6.03 -15.77 -10.95
C ASP A 172 6.43 -15.73 -9.45
N SER A 173 7.72 -15.51 -9.18
CA SER A 173 8.25 -15.41 -7.81
C SER A 173 7.61 -14.31 -6.94
N GLN A 174 6.95 -13.31 -7.53
CA GLN A 174 6.22 -12.31 -6.74
C GLN A 174 4.89 -12.85 -6.22
N PHE A 175 4.22 -13.72 -7.00
CA PHE A 175 2.96 -14.35 -6.60
C PHE A 175 3.21 -15.43 -5.55
N GLU A 176 4.27 -16.24 -5.73
CA GLU A 176 4.74 -17.19 -4.71
C GLU A 176 5.09 -16.47 -3.40
N ARG A 177 5.79 -15.35 -3.47
CA ARG A 177 6.13 -14.53 -2.31
C ARG A 177 4.88 -14.00 -1.61
N ALA A 178 3.88 -13.50 -2.35
CA ALA A 178 2.62 -13.05 -1.78
C ALA A 178 1.90 -14.19 -1.08
N ALA A 179 1.82 -15.34 -1.73
CA ALA A 179 1.20 -16.54 -1.17
C ALA A 179 1.92 -17.06 0.08
N ARG A 180 3.24 -17.01 0.13
CA ARG A 180 4.05 -17.55 1.23
C ARG A 180 4.12 -16.61 2.44
N LEU A 181 4.28 -15.30 2.23
CA LEU A 181 4.61 -14.34 3.28
C LEU A 181 3.45 -13.40 3.65
N GLY A 182 2.52 -13.14 2.72
CA GLY A 182 1.46 -12.17 2.91
C GLY A 182 0.21 -12.71 3.59
N ASP A 183 -0.56 -11.80 4.17
CA ASP A 183 -1.96 -12.01 4.55
C ASP A 183 -2.89 -11.59 3.40
N GLY A 184 -2.32 -11.24 2.27
CA GLY A 184 -2.99 -10.86 1.05
C GLY A 184 -2.07 -10.23 0.03
N VAL A 185 -2.67 -9.76 -1.05
CA VAL A 185 -1.99 -9.13 -2.18
C VAL A 185 -2.53 -7.71 -2.42
N ILE A 186 -1.64 -6.81 -2.82
CA ILE A 186 -2.02 -5.48 -3.32
C ILE A 186 -1.43 -5.26 -4.71
N SER A 187 -2.30 -4.95 -5.69
CA SER A 187 -1.88 -4.63 -7.05
C SER A 187 -2.19 -3.19 -7.42
N ILE A 188 -1.49 -2.69 -8.43
CA ILE A 188 -1.67 -1.35 -9.01
C ILE A 188 -1.38 -1.40 -10.50
N SER A 189 -2.07 -0.60 -11.30
CA SER A 189 -1.85 -0.46 -12.73
C SER A 189 -2.11 -1.69 -13.61
N ASP A 190 -2.52 -2.81 -13.08
CA ASP A 190 -3.00 -3.93 -13.87
C ASP A 190 -4.43 -3.67 -14.35
N TYR A 191 -4.79 -4.14 -15.54
CA TYR A 191 -6.18 -4.13 -15.98
C TYR A 191 -7.00 -5.17 -15.19
N PRO A 192 -8.35 -5.09 -15.18
CA PRO A 192 -9.17 -6.04 -14.41
C PRO A 192 -8.89 -7.51 -14.71
N ASP A 193 -8.73 -7.87 -15.98
CA ASP A 193 -8.36 -9.23 -16.42
C ASP A 193 -6.95 -9.64 -15.96
N GLU A 194 -5.99 -8.71 -15.98
CA GLU A 194 -4.66 -8.94 -15.43
C GLU A 194 -4.70 -9.10 -13.90
N PHE A 195 -5.57 -8.35 -13.21
CA PHE A 195 -5.74 -8.52 -11.77
C PHE A 195 -6.36 -9.89 -11.43
N THR A 196 -7.26 -10.40 -12.27
CA THR A 196 -7.74 -11.79 -12.17
C THR A 196 -6.55 -12.77 -12.28
N GLN A 197 -5.66 -12.57 -13.25
CA GLN A 197 -4.46 -13.41 -13.40
C GLN A 197 -3.53 -13.35 -12.17
N VAL A 198 -3.36 -12.15 -11.56
CA VAL A 198 -2.61 -12.02 -10.30
C VAL A 198 -3.24 -12.89 -9.22
N ASN A 199 -4.57 -12.80 -9.05
CA ASN A 199 -5.31 -13.57 -8.06
C ASN A 199 -5.21 -15.08 -8.29
N ASP A 200 -5.35 -15.55 -9.52
CA ASP A 200 -5.23 -16.97 -9.90
C ASP A 200 -3.82 -17.52 -9.60
N ARG A 201 -2.76 -16.73 -9.89
CA ARG A 201 -1.39 -17.14 -9.57
C ARG A 201 -1.10 -17.17 -8.08
N VAL A 202 -1.59 -16.19 -7.32
CA VAL A 202 -1.47 -16.19 -5.85
C VAL A 202 -2.23 -17.37 -5.26
N LYS A 203 -3.44 -17.66 -5.75
CA LYS A 203 -4.24 -18.82 -5.35
C LYS A 203 -3.48 -20.12 -5.60
N PHE A 204 -2.98 -20.33 -6.80
CA PHE A 204 -2.20 -21.52 -7.17
C PHE A 204 -1.05 -21.78 -6.19
N HIS A 205 -0.26 -20.73 -5.85
CA HIS A 205 0.84 -20.87 -4.90
C HIS A 205 0.37 -21.05 -3.45
N ALA A 206 -0.72 -20.40 -3.04
CA ALA A 206 -1.27 -20.56 -1.70
C ALA A 206 -1.74 -22.00 -1.47
N GLU A 207 -2.50 -22.55 -2.40
CA GLU A 207 -2.97 -23.93 -2.35
C GLU A 207 -1.79 -24.94 -2.33
N ALA A 208 -0.76 -24.72 -3.15
CA ALA A 208 0.45 -25.53 -3.16
C ALA A 208 1.22 -25.50 -1.82
N LEU A 209 1.08 -24.42 -1.05
CA LEU A 209 1.66 -24.25 0.29
C LEU A 209 0.70 -24.68 1.42
N GLY A 210 -0.48 -25.21 1.10
CA GLY A 210 -1.51 -25.57 2.08
C GLY A 210 -2.12 -24.39 2.81
N ARG A 211 -2.08 -23.18 2.21
CA ARG A 211 -2.68 -21.98 2.78
C ARG A 211 -4.07 -21.73 2.20
N ASP A 212 -4.97 -21.27 3.05
CA ASP A 212 -6.29 -20.84 2.63
C ASP A 212 -6.23 -19.50 1.87
N TYR A 213 -6.49 -19.58 0.56
CA TYR A 213 -6.53 -18.41 -0.29
C TYR A 213 -7.72 -17.49 0.02
N ASP A 214 -8.85 -18.03 0.45
CA ASP A 214 -10.05 -17.23 0.71
C ASP A 214 -9.87 -16.35 1.95
N ALA A 215 -8.98 -16.73 2.87
CA ALA A 215 -8.56 -15.91 3.99
C ALA A 215 -7.55 -14.79 3.60
N MET A 216 -7.01 -14.84 2.37
CA MET A 216 -6.08 -13.82 1.89
C MET A 216 -6.83 -12.61 1.31
N GLU A 217 -6.48 -11.40 1.77
CA GLU A 217 -7.09 -10.17 1.29
C GLU A 217 -6.58 -9.78 -0.11
N ARG A 218 -7.50 -9.38 -0.99
CA ARG A 218 -7.21 -8.95 -2.37
C ARG A 218 -7.51 -7.48 -2.53
N VAL A 219 -6.45 -6.68 -2.64
CA VAL A 219 -6.53 -5.21 -2.69
C VAL A 219 -6.07 -4.69 -4.04
N PHE A 220 -6.86 -3.80 -4.62
CA PHE A 220 -6.47 -3.06 -5.82
C PHE A 220 -6.30 -1.58 -5.53
N TYR A 221 -5.20 -0.98 -6.00
CA TYR A 221 -4.90 0.43 -5.83
C TYR A 221 -5.25 1.18 -7.13
N LEU A 222 -6.41 1.82 -7.14
CA LEU A 222 -6.98 2.54 -8.27
C LEU A 222 -6.60 4.02 -8.23
N THR A 223 -6.22 4.58 -9.37
CA THR A 223 -5.94 6.02 -9.51
C THR A 223 -7.02 6.66 -10.37
N VAL A 224 -7.64 7.73 -9.88
CA VAL A 224 -8.72 8.44 -10.57
C VAL A 224 -8.48 9.95 -10.57
N ASN A 225 -9.13 10.65 -11.48
CA ASN A 225 -9.41 12.10 -11.40
C ASN A 225 -10.89 12.29 -11.76
N LEU A 226 -11.66 12.78 -10.80
CA LEU A 226 -13.13 12.90 -10.90
C LEU A 226 -13.50 14.33 -11.33
N THR A 227 -13.44 14.56 -12.63
CA THR A 227 -13.75 15.85 -13.24
C THR A 227 -14.56 15.59 -14.51
N SER A 228 -15.70 16.25 -14.71
CA SER A 228 -16.61 15.99 -15.84
C SER A 228 -15.95 16.17 -17.22
N ASP A 229 -14.98 17.07 -17.34
CA ASP A 229 -14.16 17.25 -18.55
C ASP A 229 -13.01 16.23 -18.52
N SER A 230 -13.11 15.19 -19.33
CA SER A 230 -12.12 14.11 -19.41
C SER A 230 -10.74 14.56 -19.92
N ASP A 231 -10.68 15.55 -20.80
CA ASP A 231 -9.42 16.07 -21.33
C ASP A 231 -8.69 16.86 -20.24
N ALA A 232 -9.40 17.71 -19.50
CA ALA A 232 -8.86 18.44 -18.35
C ALA A 232 -8.43 17.48 -17.25
N ALA A 233 -9.22 16.46 -16.92
CA ALA A 233 -8.93 15.44 -15.94
C ALA A 233 -7.66 14.67 -16.31
N THR A 234 -7.52 14.25 -17.57
CA THR A 234 -6.34 13.54 -18.08
C THR A 234 -5.08 14.40 -18.01
N ALA A 235 -5.18 15.67 -18.46
CA ALA A 235 -4.06 16.60 -18.43
C ALA A 235 -3.59 16.92 -16.99
N GLU A 236 -4.51 17.08 -16.05
CA GLU A 236 -4.18 17.27 -14.63
C GLU A 236 -3.55 16.01 -14.03
N ALA A 237 -4.15 14.84 -14.29
CA ALA A 237 -3.63 13.56 -13.81
C ALA A 237 -2.20 13.30 -14.31
N ASP A 238 -1.90 13.57 -15.58
CA ASP A 238 -0.56 13.43 -16.13
C ASP A 238 0.45 14.34 -15.41
N ARG A 239 0.10 15.62 -15.19
CA ARG A 239 0.96 16.55 -14.42
C ARG A 239 1.16 16.05 -12.98
N PHE A 240 0.09 15.61 -12.32
CA PHE A 240 0.15 15.07 -10.96
C PHE A 240 1.06 13.82 -10.89
N LEU A 241 0.88 12.87 -11.81
CA LEU A 241 1.64 11.61 -11.83
C LEU A 241 3.13 11.85 -12.14
N LYS A 242 3.44 12.79 -13.06
CA LYS A 242 4.83 13.22 -13.32
C LYS A 242 5.47 13.83 -12.09
N MET A 243 4.76 14.69 -11.37
CA MET A 243 5.24 15.24 -10.11
C MET A 243 5.41 14.14 -9.06
N TYR A 244 4.43 13.23 -8.94
CA TYR A 244 4.39 12.19 -7.91
C TYR A 244 5.46 11.11 -8.11
N TYR A 245 5.71 10.66 -9.36
CA TYR A 245 6.65 9.58 -9.68
C TYR A 245 7.91 10.05 -10.40
N GLY A 246 7.98 11.30 -10.85
CA GLY A 246 9.04 11.84 -11.73
C GLY A 246 8.75 11.65 -13.21
N ILE A 247 7.96 10.65 -13.56
CA ILE A 247 7.44 10.37 -14.89
C ILE A 247 6.03 9.77 -14.76
N ASN A 248 5.22 9.85 -15.80
CA ASN A 248 3.99 9.07 -15.90
C ASN A 248 4.33 7.69 -16.49
N MET A 249 4.80 6.77 -15.62
CA MET A 249 5.44 5.52 -16.03
C MET A 249 4.48 4.44 -16.57
N TRP A 250 3.16 4.61 -16.38
CA TRP A 250 2.15 3.63 -16.80
C TRP A 250 1.10 4.22 -17.74
N ALA A 251 1.29 5.49 -18.15
CA ALA A 251 0.52 6.20 -19.18
C ALA A 251 -1.00 5.92 -19.08
N ASP A 252 -1.57 5.25 -20.08
CA ASP A 252 -2.99 4.90 -20.23
C ASP A 252 -3.49 3.83 -19.25
N ARG A 253 -2.61 3.17 -18.52
CA ARG A 253 -2.99 2.16 -17.50
C ARG A 253 -3.47 2.80 -16.19
N TRP A 254 -3.26 4.09 -16.04
CA TRP A 254 -3.88 4.86 -14.98
C TRP A 254 -5.33 5.23 -15.35
N GLY A 255 -6.07 5.64 -14.39
CA GLY A 255 -7.44 6.09 -14.58
C GLY A 255 -8.47 5.07 -14.11
N PRO A 256 -9.75 5.43 -14.26
CA PRO A 256 -10.26 6.42 -15.19
C PRO A 256 -10.05 7.87 -14.75
N PHE A 257 -9.98 8.76 -15.74
CA PHE A 257 -9.94 10.21 -15.56
C PHE A 257 -11.12 10.82 -16.31
N GLY A 258 -12.04 11.49 -15.61
CA GLY A 258 -13.26 12.00 -16.18
C GLY A 258 -14.42 11.95 -15.20
N ALA A 259 -15.64 11.89 -15.75
CA ALA A 259 -16.87 11.87 -14.97
C ALA A 259 -16.90 10.72 -13.93
N PRO A 260 -17.56 10.91 -12.76
CA PRO A 260 -17.64 9.94 -11.66
C PRO A 260 -18.13 8.55 -12.10
N GLU A 261 -19.02 8.46 -13.11
CA GLU A 261 -19.56 7.22 -13.64
C GLU A 261 -18.46 6.29 -14.19
N LEU A 262 -17.39 6.85 -14.75
CA LEU A 262 -16.24 6.08 -15.23
C LEU A 262 -15.51 5.39 -14.06
N ALA A 263 -15.41 6.05 -12.92
CA ALA A 263 -14.84 5.46 -11.71
C ALA A 263 -15.75 4.37 -11.15
N ILE A 264 -17.06 4.59 -11.12
CA ILE A 264 -18.06 3.58 -10.70
C ILE A 264 -17.91 2.31 -11.53
N GLU A 265 -17.92 2.45 -12.87
CA GLU A 265 -17.75 1.31 -13.78
C GLU A 265 -16.42 0.58 -13.56
N ARG A 266 -15.34 1.33 -13.43
CA ARG A 266 -14.00 0.75 -13.19
C ARG A 266 -13.93 0.01 -11.86
N ILE A 267 -14.52 0.54 -10.80
CA ILE A 267 -14.59 -0.11 -9.47
C ILE A 267 -15.38 -1.43 -9.56
N ARG A 268 -16.54 -1.44 -10.26
CA ARG A 268 -17.32 -2.66 -10.47
C ARG A 268 -16.49 -3.76 -11.15
N ARG A 269 -15.79 -3.41 -12.23
CA ARG A 269 -14.93 -4.37 -12.95
C ARG A 269 -13.80 -4.95 -12.07
N TYR A 270 -13.18 -4.17 -11.17
CA TYR A 270 -12.20 -4.72 -10.24
C TYR A 270 -12.83 -5.58 -9.13
N ARG A 271 -14.04 -5.25 -8.68
CA ARG A 271 -14.79 -6.12 -7.76
C ARG A 271 -15.09 -7.47 -8.43
N GLU A 272 -15.56 -7.45 -9.65
CA GLU A 272 -15.79 -8.66 -10.48
C GLU A 272 -14.49 -9.46 -10.70
N ALA A 273 -13.37 -8.78 -10.86
CA ALA A 273 -12.04 -9.39 -10.95
C ALA A 273 -11.49 -9.89 -9.58
N GLY A 274 -12.28 -9.80 -8.50
CA GLY A 274 -11.98 -10.36 -7.19
C GLY A 274 -11.39 -9.39 -6.18
N ALA A 275 -11.39 -8.07 -6.43
CA ALA A 275 -10.97 -7.10 -5.43
C ALA A 275 -11.98 -7.02 -4.28
N GLN A 276 -11.50 -7.22 -3.05
CA GLN A 276 -12.28 -7.04 -1.82
C GLN A 276 -12.17 -5.61 -1.29
N THR A 277 -11.00 -5.01 -1.43
CA THR A 277 -10.74 -3.61 -1.08
C THR A 277 -10.19 -2.86 -2.28
N ILE A 278 -10.75 -1.69 -2.57
CA ILE A 278 -10.23 -0.79 -3.60
C ILE A 278 -9.74 0.49 -2.94
N VAL A 279 -8.43 0.68 -2.98
CA VAL A 279 -7.77 1.91 -2.50
C VAL A 279 -7.83 2.96 -3.60
N VAL A 280 -8.54 4.04 -3.37
CA VAL A 280 -8.69 5.11 -4.36
C VAL A 280 -7.69 6.23 -4.10
N ARG A 281 -6.89 6.57 -5.12
CA ARG A 281 -6.01 7.73 -5.13
C ARG A 281 -6.48 8.76 -6.14
N PHE A 282 -6.54 9.99 -5.73
CA PHE A 282 -6.86 11.10 -6.61
C PHE A 282 -5.59 11.63 -7.29
N ALA A 283 -5.53 11.53 -8.62
CA ALA A 283 -4.49 12.14 -9.45
C ALA A 283 -4.83 13.60 -9.76
N SER A 284 -4.96 14.41 -8.71
CA SER A 284 -5.34 15.83 -8.77
C SER A 284 -4.58 16.62 -7.71
N PHE A 285 -4.46 17.93 -7.91
CA PHE A 285 -3.93 18.84 -6.90
C PHE A 285 -5.00 19.31 -5.91
N GLU A 286 -6.29 19.13 -6.24
CA GLU A 286 -7.46 19.51 -5.45
C GLU A 286 -8.01 18.31 -4.66
N GLN A 287 -7.20 17.76 -3.74
CA GLN A 287 -7.48 16.50 -3.03
C GLN A 287 -8.81 16.52 -2.25
N GLU A 288 -9.11 17.62 -1.58
CA GLU A 288 -10.34 17.80 -0.78
C GLU A 288 -11.58 17.78 -1.69
N LYS A 289 -11.52 18.49 -2.82
CA LYS A 289 -12.59 18.50 -3.83
C LYS A 289 -12.82 17.11 -4.43
N GLN A 290 -11.74 16.40 -4.74
CA GLN A 290 -11.83 15.05 -5.28
C GLN A 290 -12.42 14.07 -4.26
N LEU A 291 -12.07 14.21 -2.99
CA LEU A 291 -12.67 13.41 -1.93
C LEU A 291 -14.17 13.72 -1.80
N ASP A 292 -14.57 14.98 -1.80
CA ASP A 292 -15.97 15.38 -1.74
C ASP A 292 -16.78 14.79 -2.92
N THR A 293 -16.28 14.95 -4.14
CA THR A 293 -16.90 14.33 -5.34
C THR A 293 -16.99 12.80 -5.20
N PHE A 294 -15.92 12.15 -4.72
CA PHE A 294 -15.95 10.71 -4.51
C PHE A 294 -17.01 10.28 -3.49
N LEU A 295 -17.10 10.99 -2.38
CA LEU A 295 -18.03 10.67 -1.29
C LEU A 295 -19.49 10.95 -1.65
N THR A 296 -19.75 11.93 -2.52
CA THR A 296 -21.12 12.32 -2.93
C THR A 296 -21.62 11.58 -4.16
N GLU A 297 -20.74 11.27 -5.12
CA GLU A 297 -21.15 10.77 -6.43
C GLU A 297 -20.72 9.32 -6.70
N VAL A 298 -19.65 8.83 -6.07
CA VAL A 298 -19.14 7.47 -6.33
C VAL A 298 -19.45 6.52 -5.18
N ALA A 299 -19.04 6.87 -3.96
CA ALA A 299 -19.14 5.98 -2.80
C ALA A 299 -20.57 5.51 -2.49
N PRO A 300 -21.65 6.33 -2.65
CA PRO A 300 -23.00 5.88 -2.38
C PRO A 300 -23.46 4.67 -3.21
N THR A 301 -22.90 4.49 -4.40
CA THR A 301 -23.20 3.35 -5.28
C THR A 301 -22.76 2.00 -4.69
N PHE A 302 -21.84 2.01 -3.72
CA PHE A 302 -21.23 0.81 -3.12
C PHE A 302 -21.53 0.65 -1.63
N LYS A 303 -22.39 1.51 -1.08
CA LYS A 303 -22.95 1.34 0.27
C LYS A 303 -24.15 0.41 0.16
N ASP A 304 -24.01 -0.79 0.70
CA ASP A 304 -25.13 -1.74 0.92
C ASP A 304 -25.97 -1.31 2.10
#